data_e4d8b64889475a1b409ff544b85f7cd7
#
_entry.id   e4d8b64889475a1b409ff544b85f7cd7
#
_cell.length_a   1.000
_cell.length_b   1.000
_cell.length_c   1.000
_cell.angle_alpha   90.00
_cell.angle_beta   90.00
_cell.angle_gamma   90.00
#
_symmetry.space_group_name_H-M   'P 1'
#
loop_
_entity.id
_entity.type
_entity.pdbx_description
1 polymer ?
#
loop_
_entity_poly.entity_id
_entity_poly.type
_entity_poly.pdbx_seq_one_letter_code
_entity_poly.pdbx_strand_id
1 'polypeptide(L)'
;FTERLSKLEKICPHFHLSLQSGCDETLRRMNRRYTSEEYYEKCQLLRKYFDNPALTTDIIVGFPGETEEEFEKSKAFVDKVDFYETHVFKYSKRQGTKAAVMENQVPEQIKTQRSNILLELDAKKREKYESNFVGKDVEVLMEESVQINGETFQVGHTKEYVKIALQTEENLQNQ
;
A
#
# COMPACT_ATOMS: atom_id res chain seq x y z
N PHE A 1 -6.64 -0.12 21.56
CA PHE A 1 -5.23 -0.08 21.15
C PHE A 1 -4.95 1.19 20.34
N THR A 2 -5.64 1.43 19.23
CA THR A 2 -5.42 2.56 18.30
C THR A 2 -5.50 3.93 18.98
N GLU A 3 -6.52 4.15 19.85
CA GLU A 3 -6.63 5.37 20.65
C GLU A 3 -5.43 5.63 21.56
N ARG A 4 -4.87 4.56 22.16
CA ARG A 4 -3.67 4.71 22.99
C ARG A 4 -2.43 5.00 22.14
N LEU A 5 -2.35 4.40 20.96
CA LEU A 5 -1.26 4.61 20.01
C LEU A 5 -1.24 6.06 19.52
N SER A 6 -2.41 6.66 19.23
CA SER A 6 -2.50 8.05 18.76
C SER A 6 -2.11 9.11 19.77
N LYS A 7 -1.94 8.74 21.06
CA LYS A 7 -1.47 9.64 22.13
C LYS A 7 0.06 9.64 22.27
N LEU A 8 0.77 8.83 21.48
CA LEU A 8 2.23 8.73 21.51
C LEU A 8 2.84 9.68 20.47
N GLU A 9 3.62 10.65 20.92
CA GLU A 9 4.18 11.72 20.08
C GLU A 9 5.16 11.22 19.00
N LYS A 10 5.79 10.05 19.20
CA LYS A 10 6.79 9.49 18.30
C LYS A 10 6.23 8.49 17.27
N ILE A 11 4.90 8.35 17.21
CA ILE A 11 4.27 7.48 16.20
C ILE A 11 4.05 8.27 14.92
N CYS A 12 4.68 7.83 13.86
CA CYS A 12 4.41 8.33 12.51
C CYS A 12 3.04 7.80 12.02
N PRO A 13 2.18 8.65 11.42
CA PRO A 13 0.87 8.24 10.94
C PRO A 13 0.97 7.50 9.59
N HIS A 14 1.84 6.50 9.51
CA HIS A 14 2.02 5.58 8.40
C HIS A 14 1.81 4.15 8.89
N PHE A 15 0.85 3.43 8.28
CA PHE A 15 0.46 2.10 8.73
C PHE A 15 0.39 1.13 7.56
N HIS A 16 1.23 0.11 7.61
CA HIS A 16 1.17 -0.99 6.67
C HIS A 16 0.32 -2.13 7.23
N LEU A 17 -0.80 -2.43 6.56
CA LEU A 17 -1.70 -3.52 6.92
C LEU A 17 -1.83 -4.48 5.73
N SER A 18 -1.24 -5.67 5.80
CA SER A 18 -1.27 -6.64 4.70
C SER A 18 -2.68 -7.24 4.51
N LEU A 19 -3.41 -6.77 3.49
CA LEU A 19 -4.76 -7.25 3.13
C LEU A 19 -4.73 -8.56 2.36
N GLN A 20 -3.84 -8.69 1.40
CA GLN A 20 -3.62 -9.81 0.49
C GLN A 20 -4.69 -9.96 -0.61
N SER A 21 -5.97 -9.77 -0.33
CA SER A 21 -7.08 -9.71 -1.30
C SER A 21 -8.27 -8.95 -0.68
N GLY A 22 -8.99 -8.19 -1.49
CA GLY A 22 -10.24 -7.56 -1.08
C GLY A 22 -11.50 -8.44 -1.26
N CYS A 23 -11.30 -9.71 -1.64
CA CYS A 23 -12.39 -10.68 -1.84
C CYS A 23 -12.34 -11.76 -0.77
N ASP A 24 -13.44 -11.94 -0.01
CA ASP A 24 -13.51 -12.89 1.11
C ASP A 24 -13.35 -14.36 0.68
N GLU A 25 -13.80 -14.72 -0.53
CA GLU A 25 -13.62 -16.05 -1.09
C GLU A 25 -12.13 -16.36 -1.32
N THR A 26 -11.40 -15.40 -1.84
CA THR A 26 -9.95 -15.50 -2.04
C THR A 26 -9.20 -15.50 -0.71
N LEU A 27 -9.58 -14.63 0.24
CA LEU A 27 -9.01 -14.62 1.60
C LEU A 27 -9.17 -15.98 2.30
N ARG A 28 -10.34 -16.62 2.21
CA ARG A 28 -10.57 -17.97 2.75
C ARG A 28 -9.66 -19.02 2.10
N ARG A 29 -9.46 -18.98 0.79
CA ARG A 29 -8.53 -19.88 0.08
C ARG A 29 -7.08 -19.63 0.49
N MET A 30 -6.71 -18.37 0.80
CA MET A 30 -5.41 -18.00 1.36
C MET A 30 -5.26 -18.38 2.84
N ASN A 31 -6.29 -18.99 3.45
CA ASN A 31 -6.35 -19.31 4.89
C ASN A 31 -6.25 -18.06 5.79
N ARG A 32 -6.79 -16.93 5.34
CA ARG A 32 -6.93 -15.72 6.16
C ARG A 32 -8.18 -15.83 7.01
N ARG A 33 -8.10 -15.36 8.27
CA ARG A 33 -9.17 -15.49 9.27
C ARG A 33 -10.00 -14.22 9.44
N TYR A 34 -9.68 -13.16 8.72
CA TYR A 34 -10.42 -11.90 8.69
C TYR A 34 -11.20 -11.76 7.38
N THR A 35 -12.24 -10.94 7.41
CA THR A 35 -13.01 -10.54 6.24
C THR A 35 -12.55 -9.17 5.73
N SER A 36 -12.94 -8.83 4.51
CA SER A 36 -12.72 -7.51 3.93
C SER A 36 -13.41 -6.41 4.78
N GLU A 37 -14.60 -6.65 5.30
CA GLU A 37 -15.31 -5.68 6.15
C GLU A 37 -14.60 -5.47 7.50
N GLU A 38 -14.18 -6.52 8.20
CA GLU A 38 -13.38 -6.40 9.43
C GLU A 38 -12.08 -5.63 9.18
N TYR A 39 -11.46 -5.85 8.03
CA TYR A 39 -10.27 -5.10 7.64
C TYR A 39 -10.59 -3.62 7.39
N TYR A 40 -11.67 -3.31 6.69
CA TYR A 40 -12.12 -1.94 6.43
C TYR A 40 -12.38 -1.18 7.73
N GLU A 41 -13.06 -1.81 8.69
CA GLU A 41 -13.28 -1.23 10.04
C GLU A 41 -11.97 -0.84 10.72
N LYS A 42 -10.89 -1.64 10.59
CA LYS A 42 -9.57 -1.29 11.15
C LYS A 42 -8.95 -0.08 10.45
N CYS A 43 -9.09 0.03 9.14
CA CYS A 43 -8.66 1.21 8.40
C CYS A 43 -9.43 2.47 8.84
N GLN A 44 -10.75 2.37 9.01
CA GLN A 44 -11.58 3.49 9.48
C GLN A 44 -11.23 3.87 10.93
N LEU A 45 -10.88 2.90 11.77
CA LEU A 45 -10.44 3.17 13.12
C LEU A 45 -9.12 3.96 13.14
N LEU A 46 -8.17 3.66 12.26
CA LEU A 46 -6.94 4.46 12.12
C LEU A 46 -7.26 5.88 11.67
N ARG A 47 -8.11 6.07 10.65
CA ARG A 47 -8.53 7.38 10.17
C ARG A 47 -9.31 8.21 11.21
N LYS A 48 -9.95 7.55 12.16
CA LYS A 48 -10.63 8.25 13.26
C LYS A 48 -9.66 8.86 14.28
N TYR A 49 -8.52 8.22 14.52
CA TYR A 49 -7.59 8.62 15.58
C TYR A 49 -6.32 9.31 15.08
N PHE A 50 -6.01 9.21 13.80
CA PHE A 50 -4.88 9.89 13.18
C PHE A 50 -5.39 10.81 12.07
N ASP A 51 -4.82 12.00 12.00
CA ASP A 51 -5.14 12.94 10.92
C ASP A 51 -4.43 12.49 9.64
N ASN A 52 -5.19 12.30 8.55
CA ASN A 52 -4.71 11.91 7.23
C ASN A 52 -3.64 10.79 7.24
N PRO A 53 -3.86 9.63 7.91
CA PRO A 53 -2.82 8.61 8.00
C PRO A 53 -2.56 7.97 6.63
N ALA A 54 -1.29 7.76 6.31
CA ALA A 54 -0.89 6.95 5.16
C ALA A 54 -1.18 5.47 5.43
N LEU A 55 -2.13 4.90 4.72
CA LEU A 55 -2.43 3.47 4.77
C LEU A 55 -1.82 2.78 3.56
N THR A 56 -0.98 1.78 3.80
CA THR A 56 -0.38 0.96 2.75
C THR A 56 -0.73 -0.51 2.92
N THR A 57 -0.69 -1.27 1.84
CA THR A 57 -1.07 -2.67 1.87
C THR A 57 -0.35 -3.53 0.83
N ASP A 58 -0.37 -4.84 1.03
CA ASP A 58 0.01 -5.84 0.03
C ASP A 58 -1.23 -6.47 -0.58
N ILE A 59 -1.23 -6.65 -1.91
CA ILE A 59 -2.24 -7.41 -2.65
C ILE A 59 -1.57 -8.44 -3.53
N ILE A 60 -2.08 -9.67 -3.49
CA ILE A 60 -1.65 -10.76 -4.38
C ILE A 60 -2.74 -10.99 -5.42
N VAL A 61 -2.41 -10.82 -6.69
CA VAL A 61 -3.30 -11.13 -7.81
C VAL A 61 -3.01 -12.51 -8.39
N GLY A 62 -4.06 -13.18 -8.86
CA GLY A 62 -3.96 -14.50 -9.50
C GLY A 62 -3.63 -15.62 -8.53
N PHE A 63 -4.08 -15.53 -7.29
CA PHE A 63 -4.05 -16.69 -6.38
C PHE A 63 -4.85 -17.85 -6.98
N PRO A 64 -4.47 -19.13 -6.77
CA PRO A 64 -5.19 -20.29 -7.34
C PRO A 64 -6.69 -20.23 -7.11
N GLY A 65 -7.46 -20.35 -8.18
CA GLY A 65 -8.92 -20.29 -8.18
C GLY A 65 -9.51 -18.85 -8.15
N GLU A 66 -8.71 -17.79 -8.20
CA GLU A 66 -9.21 -16.42 -8.31
C GLU A 66 -9.92 -16.23 -9.67
N THR A 67 -11.22 -16.03 -9.63
CA THR A 67 -12.04 -15.72 -10.81
C THR A 67 -11.95 -14.24 -11.19
N GLU A 68 -12.49 -13.89 -12.35
CA GLU A 68 -12.59 -12.47 -12.75
C GLU A 68 -13.50 -11.68 -11.81
N GLU A 69 -14.63 -12.27 -11.41
CA GLU A 69 -15.55 -11.64 -10.46
C GLU A 69 -14.88 -11.38 -9.10
N GLU A 70 -14.09 -12.32 -8.60
CA GLU A 70 -13.34 -12.17 -7.35
C GLU A 70 -12.26 -11.09 -7.45
N PHE A 71 -11.57 -11.01 -8.61
CA PHE A 71 -10.63 -9.93 -8.88
C PHE A 71 -11.31 -8.57 -8.90
N GLU A 72 -12.45 -8.43 -9.59
CA GLU A 72 -13.20 -7.17 -9.61
C GLU A 72 -13.70 -6.75 -8.22
N LYS A 73 -14.15 -7.70 -7.38
CA LYS A 73 -14.47 -7.43 -5.96
C LYS A 73 -13.25 -6.91 -5.21
N SER A 74 -12.08 -7.55 -5.40
CA SER A 74 -10.84 -7.14 -4.76
C SER A 74 -10.40 -5.74 -5.20
N LYS A 75 -10.46 -5.43 -6.49
CA LYS A 75 -10.17 -4.11 -7.06
C LYS A 75 -11.10 -3.03 -6.48
N ALA A 76 -12.42 -3.29 -6.49
CA ALA A 76 -13.41 -2.37 -5.94
C ALA A 76 -13.19 -2.12 -4.44
N PHE A 77 -12.76 -3.14 -3.70
CA PHE A 77 -12.44 -3.00 -2.28
C PHE A 77 -11.16 -2.15 -2.07
N VAL A 78 -10.10 -2.37 -2.85
CA VAL A 78 -8.88 -1.54 -2.81
C VAL A 78 -9.23 -0.08 -3.10
N ASP A 79 -10.08 0.18 -4.10
CA ASP A 79 -10.55 1.52 -4.42
C ASP A 79 -11.36 2.14 -3.26
N LYS A 80 -12.28 1.37 -2.64
CA LYS A 80 -13.09 1.79 -1.48
C LYS A 80 -12.24 2.17 -0.27
N VAL A 81 -11.20 1.38 0.04
CA VAL A 81 -10.32 1.66 1.19
C VAL A 81 -9.51 2.93 1.00
N ASP A 82 -9.20 3.29 -0.25
CA ASP A 82 -8.43 4.51 -0.59
C ASP A 82 -7.04 4.51 0.07
N PHE A 83 -6.23 3.49 -0.25
CA PHE A 83 -4.85 3.39 0.22
C PHE A 83 -3.97 4.49 -0.36
N TYR A 84 -2.95 4.92 0.39
CA TYR A 84 -1.86 5.72 -0.15
C TYR A 84 -1.03 4.91 -1.14
N GLU A 85 -0.66 3.68 -0.75
CA GLU A 85 0.15 2.81 -1.60
C GLU A 85 -0.28 1.34 -1.48
N THR A 86 -0.34 0.66 -2.63
CA THR A 86 -0.67 -0.75 -2.73
C THR A 86 0.47 -1.50 -3.40
N HIS A 87 1.17 -2.35 -2.65
CA HIS A 87 2.18 -3.24 -3.20
C HIS A 87 1.51 -4.43 -3.88
N VAL A 88 1.56 -4.49 -5.20
CA VAL A 88 0.90 -5.51 -6.00
C VAL A 88 1.85 -6.63 -6.36
N PHE A 89 1.54 -7.85 -5.93
CA PHE A 89 2.31 -9.05 -6.22
C PHE A 89 1.51 -10.01 -7.09
N LYS A 90 2.14 -10.54 -8.13
CA LYS A 90 1.60 -11.70 -8.85
C LYS A 90 1.86 -12.96 -8.03
N TYR A 91 0.83 -13.79 -7.84
CA TYR A 91 1.03 -15.09 -7.18
C TYR A 91 2.14 -15.89 -7.87
N SER A 92 3.10 -16.34 -7.10
CA SER A 92 4.20 -17.20 -7.54
C SER A 92 4.16 -18.54 -6.79
N LYS A 93 4.23 -19.65 -7.53
CA LYS A 93 4.28 -20.99 -6.93
C LYS A 93 5.54 -21.17 -6.09
N ARG A 94 5.36 -21.53 -4.82
CA ARG A 94 6.46 -21.91 -3.93
C ARG A 94 6.35 -23.39 -3.59
N GLN A 95 7.36 -24.16 -3.94
CA GLN A 95 7.39 -25.59 -3.66
C GLN A 95 7.13 -25.87 -2.16
N GLY A 96 6.37 -26.91 -1.84
CA GLY A 96 6.02 -27.29 -0.48
C GLY A 96 4.83 -26.53 0.14
N THR A 97 4.25 -25.55 -0.57
CA THR A 97 3.03 -24.87 -0.11
C THR A 97 1.76 -25.52 -0.63
N LYS A 98 0.67 -25.47 0.15
CA LYS A 98 -0.65 -25.94 -0.29
C LYS A 98 -1.11 -25.24 -1.59
N ALA A 99 -0.87 -23.95 -1.71
CA ALA A 99 -1.26 -23.15 -2.87
C ALA A 99 -0.55 -23.61 -4.16
N ALA A 100 0.67 -24.16 -4.08
CA ALA A 100 1.40 -24.65 -5.26
C ALA A 100 0.75 -25.85 -5.92
N VAL A 101 0.00 -26.66 -5.18
CA VAL A 101 -0.69 -27.87 -5.65
C VAL A 101 -2.20 -27.68 -5.79
N MET A 102 -2.73 -26.51 -5.51
CA MET A 102 -4.14 -26.20 -5.78
C MET A 102 -4.45 -26.28 -7.26
N GLU A 103 -5.64 -26.75 -7.59
CA GLU A 103 -6.21 -26.68 -8.94
C GLU A 103 -6.49 -25.23 -9.35
N ASN A 104 -6.85 -25.02 -10.63
CA ASN A 104 -7.24 -23.73 -11.18
C ASN A 104 -6.18 -22.64 -10.99
N GLN A 105 -4.93 -22.96 -11.29
CA GLN A 105 -3.84 -21.98 -11.33
C GLN A 105 -4.13 -20.93 -12.38
N VAL A 106 -4.05 -19.67 -12.00
CA VAL A 106 -4.30 -18.54 -12.92
C VAL A 106 -3.13 -18.39 -13.90
N PRO A 107 -3.38 -18.27 -15.22
CA PRO A 107 -2.33 -18.07 -16.22
C PRO A 107 -1.53 -16.78 -15.98
N GLU A 108 -0.25 -16.79 -16.30
CA GLU A 108 0.65 -15.66 -16.07
C GLU A 108 0.21 -14.38 -16.79
N GLN A 109 -0.36 -14.52 -17.99
CA GLN A 109 -0.90 -13.39 -18.75
C GLN A 109 -2.03 -12.69 -17.98
N ILE A 110 -2.95 -13.45 -17.37
CA ILE A 110 -4.05 -12.89 -16.56
C ILE A 110 -3.52 -12.21 -15.30
N LYS A 111 -2.54 -12.81 -14.61
CA LYS A 111 -1.89 -12.17 -13.46
C LYS A 111 -1.25 -10.84 -13.84
N THR A 112 -0.56 -10.78 -14.98
CA THR A 112 0.07 -9.56 -15.47
C THR A 112 -0.98 -8.49 -15.77
N GLN A 113 -2.07 -8.84 -16.43
CA GLN A 113 -3.18 -7.92 -16.71
C GLN A 113 -3.78 -7.36 -15.40
N ARG A 114 -4.10 -8.23 -14.43
CA ARG A 114 -4.65 -7.84 -13.13
C ARG A 114 -3.68 -6.96 -12.33
N SER A 115 -2.38 -7.31 -12.37
CA SER A 115 -1.34 -6.50 -11.74
C SER A 115 -1.28 -5.08 -12.32
N ASN A 116 -1.30 -4.95 -13.65
CA ASN A 116 -1.26 -3.65 -14.30
C ASN A 116 -2.49 -2.79 -13.94
N ILE A 117 -3.68 -3.38 -13.89
CA ILE A 117 -4.92 -2.68 -13.50
C ILE A 117 -4.80 -2.11 -12.07
N LEU A 118 -4.27 -2.89 -11.12
CA LEU A 118 -4.09 -2.41 -9.74
C LEU A 118 -2.96 -1.40 -9.62
N LEU A 119 -1.88 -1.52 -10.39
CA LEU A 119 -0.80 -0.52 -10.40
C LEU A 119 -1.25 0.82 -10.97
N GLU A 120 -2.13 0.82 -11.98
CA GLU A 120 -2.76 2.05 -12.48
C GLU A 120 -3.68 2.70 -11.44
N LEU A 121 -4.43 1.89 -10.68
CA LEU A 121 -5.24 2.37 -9.57
C LEU A 121 -4.37 2.95 -8.47
N ASP A 122 -3.29 2.26 -8.09
CA ASP A 122 -2.33 2.70 -7.08
C ASP A 122 -1.70 4.05 -7.45
N ALA A 123 -1.25 4.22 -8.70
CA ALA A 123 -0.66 5.48 -9.15
C ALA A 123 -1.61 6.68 -8.96
N LYS A 124 -2.90 6.50 -9.29
CA LYS A 124 -3.93 7.55 -9.07
C LYS A 124 -4.17 7.84 -7.59
N LYS A 125 -4.18 6.81 -6.75
CA LYS A 125 -4.38 6.96 -5.30
C LYS A 125 -3.19 7.65 -4.65
N ARG A 126 -1.98 7.30 -5.06
CA ARG A 126 -0.75 7.92 -4.59
C ARG A 126 -0.73 9.41 -4.95
N GLU A 127 -0.96 9.76 -6.21
CA GLU A 127 -1.03 11.15 -6.65
C GLU A 127 -2.07 11.96 -5.86
N LYS A 128 -3.26 11.38 -5.67
CA LYS A 128 -4.33 11.99 -4.87
C LYS A 128 -3.89 12.23 -3.42
N TYR A 129 -3.24 11.25 -2.78
CA TYR A 129 -2.76 11.38 -1.41
C TYR A 129 -1.66 12.43 -1.29
N GLU A 130 -0.66 12.38 -2.17
CA GLU A 130 0.46 13.31 -2.22
C GLU A 130 0.00 14.75 -2.48
N SER A 131 -1.06 14.96 -3.28
CA SER A 131 -1.64 16.28 -3.52
C SER A 131 -2.13 17.00 -2.26
N ASN A 132 -2.43 16.25 -1.18
CA ASN A 132 -2.81 16.85 0.10
C ASN A 132 -1.68 17.64 0.77
N PHE A 133 -0.43 17.44 0.34
CA PHE A 133 0.76 18.10 0.91
C PHE A 133 1.19 19.32 0.09
N VAL A 134 0.67 19.50 -1.12
CA VAL A 134 1.02 20.63 -1.99
C VAL A 134 0.57 21.94 -1.36
N GLY A 135 1.50 22.90 -1.26
CA GLY A 135 1.26 24.22 -0.68
C GLY A 135 1.17 24.24 0.85
N LYS A 136 1.59 23.16 1.51
CA LYS A 136 1.67 23.09 2.98
C LYS A 136 3.12 23.02 3.44
N ASP A 137 3.37 23.52 4.64
CA ASP A 137 4.62 23.28 5.35
C ASP A 137 4.61 21.84 5.90
N VAL A 138 5.71 21.12 5.65
CA VAL A 138 5.87 19.72 6.09
C VAL A 138 7.21 19.53 6.80
N GLU A 139 7.23 18.69 7.82
CA GLU A 139 8.44 18.25 8.48
C GLU A 139 8.99 17.02 7.75
N VAL A 140 10.25 17.08 7.31
CA VAL A 140 10.89 16.03 6.53
C VAL A 140 12.19 15.62 7.20
N LEU A 141 12.40 14.33 7.43
CA LEU A 141 13.70 13.79 7.78
C LEU A 141 14.49 13.55 6.49
N MET A 142 15.56 14.30 6.27
CA MET A 142 16.42 14.13 5.11
C MET A 142 17.35 12.92 5.31
N GLU A 143 17.37 12.00 4.36
CA GLU A 143 18.03 10.68 4.50
C GLU A 143 19.23 10.52 3.59
N GLU A 144 19.15 11.01 2.36
CA GLU A 144 20.19 10.79 1.35
C GLU A 144 20.32 11.96 0.36
N SER A 145 21.48 12.05 -0.26
CA SER A 145 21.75 12.94 -1.39
C SER A 145 21.71 12.14 -2.69
N VAL A 146 20.95 12.58 -3.68
CA VAL A 146 20.81 11.93 -4.99
C VAL A 146 21.06 12.91 -6.13
N GLN A 147 21.55 12.39 -7.26
CA GLN A 147 21.71 13.15 -8.49
C GLN A 147 20.53 12.89 -9.41
N ILE A 148 19.80 13.94 -9.80
CA ILE A 148 18.70 13.88 -10.76
C ILE A 148 19.02 14.86 -11.90
N ASN A 149 19.18 14.35 -13.12
CA ASN A 149 19.53 15.16 -14.30
C ASN A 149 20.78 16.06 -14.13
N GLY A 150 21.74 15.64 -13.30
CA GLY A 150 22.97 16.39 -13.05
C GLY A 150 22.87 17.46 -11.96
N GLU A 151 21.74 17.57 -11.29
CA GLU A 151 21.50 18.47 -10.15
C GLU A 151 21.42 17.65 -8.84
N THR A 152 21.89 18.24 -7.74
CA THR A 152 21.90 17.61 -6.42
C THR A 152 20.58 17.85 -5.71
N PHE A 153 19.98 16.78 -5.20
CA PHE A 153 18.80 16.82 -4.37
C PHE A 153 19.06 16.12 -3.05
N GLN A 154 18.60 16.72 -1.96
CA GLN A 154 18.44 16.03 -0.69
C GLN A 154 17.05 15.41 -0.66
N VAL A 155 16.99 14.13 -0.33
CA VAL A 155 15.76 13.34 -0.35
C VAL A 155 15.48 12.79 1.04
N GLY A 156 14.22 12.83 1.43
CA GLY A 156 13.76 12.32 2.71
C GLY A 156 12.26 12.03 2.72
N HIS A 157 11.74 11.72 3.88
CA HIS A 157 10.33 11.38 4.05
C HIS A 157 9.66 12.24 5.12
N THR A 158 8.38 12.56 4.89
CA THR A 158 7.51 13.12 5.94
C THR A 158 7.16 12.04 6.98
N LYS A 159 6.44 12.41 8.04
CA LYS A 159 5.93 11.47 9.04
C LYS A 159 4.93 10.44 8.44
N GLU A 160 4.24 10.81 7.39
CA GLU A 160 3.32 9.96 6.62
C GLU A 160 4.06 9.08 5.59
N TYR A 161 5.39 9.20 5.53
CA TYR A 161 6.26 8.49 4.59
C TYR A 161 6.12 8.94 3.14
N VAL A 162 5.68 10.18 2.92
CA VAL A 162 5.70 10.80 1.59
C VAL A 162 7.11 11.24 1.25
N LYS A 163 7.62 10.83 0.10
CA LYS A 163 8.97 11.13 -0.36
C LYS A 163 9.05 12.57 -0.88
N ILE A 164 9.98 13.34 -0.34
CA ILE A 164 10.23 14.75 -0.69
C ILE A 164 11.65 14.87 -1.23
N ALA A 165 11.84 15.65 -2.28
CA ALA A 165 13.14 16.02 -2.82
C ALA A 165 13.31 17.54 -2.78
N LEU A 166 14.39 18.03 -2.17
CA LEU A 166 14.78 19.43 -2.10
C LEU A 166 16.05 19.65 -2.91
N GLN A 167 16.01 20.52 -3.91
CA GLN A 167 17.19 20.89 -4.68
C GLN A 167 18.11 21.79 -3.85
N THR A 168 19.23 21.27 -3.43
CA THR A 168 20.26 22.02 -2.69
C THR A 168 21.60 21.27 -2.72
N GLU A 169 22.70 22.03 -2.67
CA GLU A 169 24.06 21.50 -2.52
C GLU A 169 24.45 21.27 -1.05
N GLU A 170 23.66 21.78 -0.10
CA GLU A 170 23.89 21.57 1.31
C GLU A 170 23.60 20.11 1.71
N ASN A 171 24.46 19.55 2.53
CA ASN A 171 24.21 18.23 3.10
C ASN A 171 23.26 18.35 4.30
N LEU A 172 22.03 17.90 4.12
CA LEU A 172 20.98 17.92 5.14
C LEU A 172 20.72 16.53 5.76
N GLN A 173 21.57 15.56 5.49
CA GLN A 173 21.37 14.18 5.96
C GLN A 173 21.23 14.12 7.49
N ASN A 174 20.17 13.44 7.97
CA ASN A 174 19.78 13.32 9.38
C ASN A 174 19.38 14.66 10.05
N GLN A 175 18.90 15.61 9.29
CA GLN A 175 18.31 16.86 9.78
C GLN A 175 16.82 16.89 9.55
#